data_f78d2d904563217c299f8dc17041c305
#
_entry.id   f78d2d904563217c299f8dc17041c305
#
_cell.length_a   1.000
_cell.length_b   1.000
_cell.length_c   1.000
_cell.angle_alpha   90.00
_cell.angle_beta   90.00
_cell.angle_gamma   90.00
#
_symmetry.space_group_name_H-M   'P 1'
#
loop_
_entity.id
_entity.type
_entity.pdbx_description
1 polymer ?
#
loop_
_entity_poly.entity_id
_entity_poly.type
_entity_poly.pdbx_seq_one_letter_code
_entity_poly.pdbx_strand_id
1 'polypeptide(L)'
;YMEKILLEELPDLELHVNEPSTVGMKWLRQHIPSERIYIGLPPACLPPDVHYDMIYLSTVDYGIPTREFTHLLQELRAQLAPGGEIILLSASLLEEDSFIGSFVNAIKIFIRGALHYLGIRRQQFWGWRRTRDEYRQIFKQAGLAEVKDGWLQDGFETYWIRGR
;
A
#
# COMPACT_ATOMS: atom_id res chain seq x y z
N TYR A 1 8.01 2.16 -11.92
CA TYR A 1 8.69 3.34 -12.50
C TYR A 1 8.01 4.67 -12.15
N MET A 2 7.14 4.68 -11.14
CA MET A 2 6.49 5.91 -10.67
C MET A 2 7.52 6.92 -10.17
N GLU A 3 8.54 6.45 -9.45
CA GLU A 3 9.61 7.25 -8.91
C GLU A 3 10.33 8.07 -9.98
N LYS A 4 10.52 7.47 -11.16
CA LYS A 4 11.13 8.17 -12.31
C LYS A 4 10.27 9.34 -12.77
N ILE A 5 8.97 9.09 -12.95
CA ILE A 5 8.01 10.12 -13.37
C ILE A 5 7.95 11.24 -12.34
N LEU A 6 7.89 10.90 -11.05
CA LEU A 6 7.87 11.89 -9.97
C LEU A 6 9.12 12.78 -9.98
N LEU A 7 10.30 12.21 -10.16
CA LEU A 7 11.55 12.99 -10.23
C LEU A 7 11.67 13.84 -11.50
N GLU A 8 11.08 13.39 -12.62
CA GLU A 8 11.07 14.15 -13.88
C GLU A 8 10.07 15.31 -13.84
N GLU A 9 8.88 15.10 -13.27
CA GLU A 9 7.81 16.10 -13.23
C GLU A 9 7.95 17.08 -12.06
N LEU A 10 8.61 16.66 -10.97
CA LEU A 10 8.79 17.43 -9.73
C LEU A 10 10.27 17.48 -9.35
N PRO A 11 11.09 18.34 -9.99
CA PRO A 11 12.55 18.34 -9.80
C PRO A 11 13.00 18.70 -8.38
N ASP A 12 12.16 19.42 -7.63
CA ASP A 12 12.43 19.80 -6.23
C ASP A 12 11.91 18.78 -5.20
N LEU A 13 11.38 17.63 -5.68
CA LEU A 13 10.84 16.60 -4.82
C LEU A 13 11.96 15.91 -4.02
N GLU A 14 11.81 15.92 -2.70
CA GLU A 14 12.61 15.05 -1.82
C GLU A 14 11.95 13.68 -1.71
N LEU A 15 12.37 12.75 -2.57
CA LEU A 15 11.79 11.41 -2.64
C LEU A 15 12.55 10.44 -1.74
N HIS A 16 11.85 9.80 -0.82
CA HIS A 16 12.29 8.68 -0.01
C HIS A 16 11.60 7.40 -0.48
N VAL A 17 12.33 6.31 -0.62
CA VAL A 17 11.80 5.05 -1.13
C VAL A 17 12.03 3.92 -0.14
N ASN A 18 10.97 3.15 0.10
CA ASN A 18 11.05 1.88 0.81
C ASN A 18 10.82 0.73 -0.16
N GLU A 19 11.80 -0.15 -0.28
CA GLU A 19 11.74 -1.35 -1.11
C GLU A 19 12.23 -2.57 -0.33
N PRO A 20 11.35 -3.49 0.05
CA PRO A 20 11.71 -4.69 0.80
C PRO A 20 12.47 -5.72 -0.04
N SER A 21 12.39 -5.61 -1.38
CA SER A 21 13.02 -6.54 -2.32
C SER A 21 14.38 -6.02 -2.79
N THR A 22 15.32 -6.92 -3.01
CA THR A 22 16.63 -6.56 -3.59
C THR A 22 16.58 -6.39 -5.10
N VAL A 23 15.50 -6.81 -5.77
CA VAL A 23 15.40 -6.83 -7.23
C VAL A 23 15.39 -5.43 -7.84
N GLY A 24 14.67 -4.49 -7.25
CA GLY A 24 14.57 -3.10 -7.70
C GLY A 24 15.77 -2.22 -7.35
N MET A 25 16.62 -2.68 -6.42
CA MET A 25 17.67 -1.87 -5.79
C MET A 25 18.71 -1.29 -6.77
N LYS A 26 19.03 -2.03 -7.84
CA LYS A 26 20.03 -1.55 -8.80
C LYS A 26 19.59 -0.25 -9.48
N TRP A 27 18.32 -0.18 -9.87
CA TRP A 27 17.75 1.01 -10.50
C TRP A 27 17.63 2.16 -9.49
N LEU A 28 17.09 1.88 -8.30
CA LEU A 28 16.91 2.88 -7.24
C LEU A 28 18.23 3.56 -6.89
N ARG A 29 19.30 2.80 -6.69
CA ARG A 29 20.65 3.33 -6.36
C ARG A 29 21.27 4.19 -7.47
N GLN A 30 20.79 4.08 -8.70
CA GLN A 30 21.26 4.93 -9.80
C GLN A 30 20.57 6.30 -9.85
N HIS A 31 19.40 6.44 -9.23
CA HIS A 31 18.53 7.61 -9.40
C HIS A 31 18.17 8.29 -8.07
N ILE A 32 18.31 7.59 -6.95
CA ILE A 32 17.94 8.07 -5.62
C ILE A 32 19.16 7.97 -4.71
N PRO A 33 19.48 9.01 -3.93
CA PRO A 33 20.54 8.99 -2.93
C PRO A 33 20.37 7.82 -1.96
N SER A 34 21.47 7.13 -1.64
CA SER A 34 21.42 5.90 -0.82
C SER A 34 20.84 6.10 0.56
N GLU A 35 20.99 7.29 1.14
CA GLU A 35 20.43 7.71 2.43
C GLU A 35 18.89 7.87 2.41
N ARG A 36 18.29 7.89 1.23
CA ARG A 36 16.84 7.98 1.03
C ARG A 36 16.22 6.66 0.58
N ILE A 37 17.00 5.58 0.56
CA ILE A 37 16.54 4.24 0.21
C ILE A 37 16.53 3.36 1.46
N TYR A 38 15.36 2.93 1.87
CA TYR A 38 15.16 2.12 3.07
C TYR A 38 14.81 0.69 2.71
N ILE A 39 15.51 -0.25 3.34
CA ILE A 39 15.32 -1.69 3.15
C ILE A 39 14.66 -2.26 4.39
N GLY A 40 13.58 -2.96 4.22
CA GLY A 40 12.84 -3.60 5.32
C GLY A 40 11.36 -3.28 5.30
N LEU A 41 10.68 -3.63 6.38
CA LEU A 41 9.25 -3.36 6.52
C LEU A 41 9.04 -2.02 7.23
N PRO A 42 8.25 -1.10 6.63
CA PRO A 42 7.88 0.14 7.28
C PRO A 42 6.95 -0.12 8.48
N PRO A 43 6.90 0.77 9.47
CA PRO A 43 7.69 1.99 9.60
C PRO A 43 9.07 1.77 10.21
N ALA A 44 9.39 0.57 10.70
CA ALA A 44 10.61 0.30 11.48
C ALA A 44 11.93 0.60 10.73
N CYS A 45 11.90 0.57 9.40
CA CYS A 45 13.06 0.91 8.58
C CYS A 45 13.16 2.39 8.22
N LEU A 46 12.12 3.19 8.50
CA LEU A 46 12.08 4.61 8.17
C LEU A 46 12.68 5.45 9.31
N PRO A 47 13.30 6.60 8.99
CA PRO A 47 13.85 7.48 10.03
C PRO A 47 12.72 8.06 10.89
N PRO A 48 12.82 7.99 12.22
CA PRO A 48 11.74 8.38 13.13
C PRO A 48 11.47 9.89 13.15
N ASP A 49 12.47 10.69 12.80
CA ASP A 49 12.41 12.16 12.89
C ASP A 49 12.02 12.82 11.56
N VAL A 50 11.77 12.03 10.50
CA VAL A 50 11.33 12.55 9.21
C VAL A 50 9.82 12.50 9.11
N HIS A 51 9.22 13.62 8.72
CA HIS A 51 7.80 13.74 8.44
C HIS A 51 7.57 13.99 6.97
N TYR A 52 6.58 13.33 6.40
CA TYR A 52 6.28 13.32 4.98
C TYR A 52 5.02 14.11 4.67
N ASP A 53 5.07 14.96 3.65
CA ASP A 53 3.86 15.62 3.12
C ASP A 53 2.94 14.61 2.41
N MET A 54 3.54 13.56 1.86
CA MET A 54 2.80 12.49 1.19
C MET A 54 3.49 11.13 1.42
N ILE A 55 2.70 10.13 1.78
CA ILE A 55 3.12 8.73 1.78
C ILE A 55 2.32 7.99 0.72
N TYR A 56 3.02 7.42 -0.25
CA TYR A 56 2.44 6.72 -1.38
C TYR A 56 2.66 5.21 -1.27
N LEU A 57 1.58 4.45 -1.29
CA LEU A 57 1.59 2.99 -1.25
C LEU A 57 1.12 2.44 -2.59
N SER A 58 1.96 1.68 -3.28
CA SER A 58 1.63 1.08 -4.57
C SER A 58 1.53 -0.43 -4.47
N THR A 59 0.33 -0.97 -4.67
CA THR A 59 0.07 -2.41 -4.81
C THR A 59 0.68 -3.30 -3.72
N VAL A 60 0.75 -2.80 -2.47
CA VAL A 60 1.28 -3.55 -1.32
C VAL A 60 0.19 -4.21 -0.46
N ASP A 61 -1.02 -3.71 -0.57
CA ASP A 61 -2.17 -4.00 0.29
C ASP A 61 -2.67 -5.45 0.20
N TYR A 62 -2.55 -6.06 -0.98
CA TYR A 62 -2.99 -7.45 -1.19
C TYR A 62 -2.16 -8.49 -0.44
N GLY A 63 -0.94 -8.16 -0.07
CA GLY A 63 -0.03 -9.03 0.69
C GLY A 63 -0.19 -8.93 2.20
N ILE A 64 -0.96 -7.95 2.70
CA ILE A 64 -1.04 -7.61 4.12
C ILE A 64 -2.45 -7.93 4.65
N PRO A 65 -2.61 -8.72 5.73
CA PRO A 65 -3.89 -8.94 6.38
C PRO A 65 -4.53 -7.63 6.83
N THR A 66 -5.87 -7.58 6.90
CA THR A 66 -6.60 -6.31 7.16
C THR A 66 -6.18 -5.64 8.47
N ARG A 67 -5.99 -6.42 9.54
CA ARG A 67 -5.59 -5.90 10.85
C ARG A 67 -4.19 -5.26 10.79
N GLU A 68 -3.23 -5.97 10.20
CA GLU A 68 -1.85 -5.51 10.05
C GLU A 68 -1.77 -4.30 9.11
N PHE A 69 -2.61 -4.28 8.06
CA PHE A 69 -2.69 -3.14 7.16
C PHE A 69 -3.26 -1.89 7.85
N THR A 70 -4.29 -2.06 8.68
CA THR A 70 -4.81 -0.95 9.50
C THR A 70 -3.75 -0.42 10.45
N HIS A 71 -3.00 -1.31 11.12
CA HIS A 71 -1.91 -0.92 12.03
C HIS A 71 -0.78 -0.20 11.27
N LEU A 72 -0.37 -0.72 10.12
CA LEU A 72 0.62 -0.06 9.26
C LEU A 72 0.20 1.38 8.91
N LEU A 73 -1.06 1.59 8.52
CA LEU A 73 -1.55 2.94 8.21
C LEU A 73 -1.55 3.86 9.45
N GLN A 74 -1.84 3.33 10.64
CA GLN A 74 -1.75 4.10 11.90
C GLN A 74 -0.33 4.57 12.18
N GLU A 75 0.64 3.69 11.99
CA GLU A 75 2.06 3.99 12.19
C GLU A 75 2.58 4.97 11.14
N LEU A 76 2.22 4.77 9.87
CA LEU A 76 2.58 5.70 8.78
C LEU A 76 1.93 7.07 8.96
N ARG A 77 0.70 7.12 9.48
CA ARG A 77 0.04 8.40 9.82
C ARG A 77 0.84 9.21 10.83
N ALA A 78 1.47 8.55 11.81
CA ALA A 78 2.32 9.24 12.79
C ALA A 78 3.56 9.90 12.16
N GLN A 79 3.94 9.49 10.95
CA GLN A 79 5.04 10.07 10.18
C GLN A 79 4.58 11.12 9.16
N LEU A 80 3.30 11.48 9.13
CA LEU A 80 2.85 12.58 8.28
C LEU A 80 3.20 13.93 8.89
N ALA A 81 3.63 14.85 8.03
CA ALA A 81 3.68 16.26 8.35
C ALA A 81 2.26 16.82 8.59
N PRO A 82 2.11 17.96 9.28
CA PRO A 82 0.81 18.61 9.44
C PRO A 82 0.16 18.89 8.06
N GLY A 83 -1.01 18.31 7.84
CA GLY A 83 -1.73 18.41 6.55
C GLY A 83 -1.29 17.42 5.49
N GLY A 84 -0.35 16.56 5.80
CA GLY A 84 0.10 15.47 4.92
C GLY A 84 -0.98 14.43 4.65
N GLU A 85 -0.77 13.60 3.63
CA GLU A 85 -1.74 12.58 3.22
C GLU A 85 -1.11 11.23 2.90
N ILE A 86 -1.88 10.16 3.11
CA ILE A 86 -1.53 8.82 2.62
C ILE A 86 -2.38 8.52 1.39
N ILE A 87 -1.71 8.06 0.32
CA ILE A 87 -2.35 7.62 -0.92
C ILE A 87 -2.02 6.14 -1.13
N LEU A 88 -3.05 5.35 -1.36
CA LEU A 88 -2.91 3.95 -1.78
C LEU A 88 -3.40 3.81 -3.22
N LEU A 89 -2.59 3.18 -4.07
CA LEU A 89 -3.04 2.60 -5.34
C LEU A 89 -3.17 1.08 -5.17
N SER A 90 -4.35 0.56 -5.39
CA SER A 90 -4.66 -0.86 -5.30
C SER A 90 -5.09 -1.41 -6.65
N ALA A 91 -4.46 -2.52 -7.05
CA ALA A 91 -4.89 -3.35 -8.18
C ALA A 91 -5.71 -4.57 -7.72
N SER A 92 -6.08 -4.62 -6.44
CA SER A 92 -6.72 -5.79 -5.83
C SER A 92 -8.14 -5.53 -5.31
N LEU A 93 -8.80 -4.47 -5.79
CA LEU A 93 -10.17 -4.18 -5.41
C LEU A 93 -11.09 -5.37 -5.73
N LEU A 94 -11.93 -5.70 -4.78
CA LEU A 94 -13.02 -6.65 -4.98
C LEU A 94 -14.22 -5.88 -5.49
N GLU A 95 -14.57 -6.09 -6.75
CA GLU A 95 -15.85 -5.59 -7.28
C GLU A 95 -17.00 -6.34 -6.62
N GLU A 96 -18.05 -5.63 -6.26
CA GLU A 96 -19.22 -6.18 -5.57
C GLU A 96 -20.16 -6.96 -6.51
N ASP A 97 -19.61 -7.82 -7.37
CA ASP A 97 -20.30 -8.44 -8.50
C ASP A 97 -21.22 -9.62 -8.14
N SER A 98 -21.65 -9.85 -7.04
CA SER A 98 -22.72 -10.71 -6.56
C SER A 98 -22.40 -11.37 -5.23
N PHE A 99 -23.44 -11.56 -4.43
CA PHE A 99 -23.37 -12.25 -3.14
C PHE A 99 -22.74 -13.66 -3.25
N ILE A 100 -22.97 -14.37 -4.33
CA ILE A 100 -22.42 -15.71 -4.59
C ILE A 100 -20.91 -15.65 -4.89
N GLY A 101 -20.49 -14.67 -5.69
CA GLY A 101 -19.06 -14.44 -5.98
C GLY A 101 -18.25 -14.08 -4.75
N SER A 102 -18.82 -13.24 -3.87
CA SER A 102 -18.23 -12.86 -2.59
C SER A 102 -18.05 -14.06 -1.65
N PHE A 103 -19.05 -14.94 -1.53
CA PHE A 103 -18.99 -16.13 -0.67
C PHE A 103 -17.95 -17.15 -1.17
N VAL A 104 -17.93 -17.44 -2.47
CA VAL A 104 -16.93 -18.33 -3.08
C VAL A 104 -15.51 -17.79 -2.91
N ASN A 105 -15.36 -16.47 -3.03
CA ASN A 105 -14.07 -15.81 -2.84
C ASN A 105 -13.61 -15.86 -1.37
N ALA A 106 -14.51 -15.65 -0.42
CA ALA A 106 -14.21 -15.78 1.01
C ALA A 106 -13.70 -17.19 1.37
N ILE A 107 -14.34 -18.25 0.84
CA ILE A 107 -13.89 -19.62 1.02
C ILE A 107 -12.49 -19.84 0.41
N LYS A 108 -12.25 -19.35 -0.80
CA LYS A 108 -10.93 -19.46 -1.45
C LYS A 108 -9.84 -18.73 -0.64
N ILE A 109 -10.13 -17.57 -0.11
CA ILE A 109 -9.22 -16.78 0.73
C ILE A 109 -8.92 -17.56 2.02
N PHE A 110 -9.95 -18.09 2.68
CA PHE A 110 -9.78 -18.89 3.90
C PHE A 110 -8.91 -20.12 3.69
N ILE A 111 -9.19 -20.91 2.64
CA ILE A 111 -8.39 -22.11 2.31
C ILE A 111 -6.93 -21.73 2.00
N ARG A 112 -6.72 -20.67 1.21
CA ARG A 112 -5.37 -20.20 0.88
C ARG A 112 -4.62 -19.70 2.12
N GLY A 113 -5.29 -18.98 3.01
CA GLY A 113 -4.74 -18.54 4.28
C GLY A 113 -4.33 -19.73 5.17
N ALA A 114 -5.19 -20.71 5.33
CA ALA A 114 -4.89 -21.92 6.09
C ALA A 114 -3.67 -22.69 5.52
N LEU A 115 -3.59 -22.85 4.21
CA LEU A 115 -2.44 -23.48 3.53
C LEU A 115 -1.13 -22.70 3.73
N HIS A 116 -1.19 -21.38 3.79
CA HIS A 116 -0.03 -20.54 4.07
C HIS A 116 0.43 -20.69 5.53
N TYR A 117 -0.49 -20.63 6.48
CA TYR A 117 -0.19 -20.83 7.92
C TYR A 117 0.37 -22.23 8.21
N LEU A 118 -0.05 -23.24 7.48
CA LEU A 118 0.48 -24.61 7.59
C LEU A 118 1.83 -24.81 6.90
N GLY A 119 2.41 -23.75 6.31
CA GLY A 119 3.70 -23.83 5.62
C GLY A 119 3.69 -24.63 4.32
N ILE A 120 2.52 -25.07 3.85
CA ILE A 120 2.36 -25.85 2.63
C ILE A 120 2.56 -24.97 1.39
N ARG A 121 2.27 -23.69 1.50
CA ARG A 121 2.44 -22.72 0.42
C ARG A 121 3.54 -21.71 0.77
N ARG A 122 4.66 -21.81 0.05
CA ARG A 122 5.83 -20.90 0.21
C ARG A 122 5.76 -19.64 -0.67
N GLN A 123 4.79 -19.52 -1.55
CA GLN A 123 4.64 -18.36 -2.43
C GLN A 123 3.87 -17.25 -1.74
N GLN A 124 4.23 -16.01 -2.10
CA GLN A 124 3.56 -14.80 -1.66
C GLN A 124 2.03 -14.94 -1.78
N PHE A 125 1.34 -14.69 -0.69
CA PHE A 125 -0.10 -14.86 -0.62
C PHE A 125 -0.79 -13.70 -1.36
N TRP A 126 -1.31 -13.97 -2.54
CA TRP A 126 -2.13 -13.04 -3.31
C TRP A 126 -3.58 -13.20 -2.86
N GLY A 127 -4.02 -12.48 -1.84
CA GLY A 127 -5.32 -12.85 -1.37
C GLY A 127 -6.14 -11.88 -0.55
N TRP A 128 -5.54 -10.87 -0.02
CA TRP A 128 -6.29 -9.88 0.77
C TRP A 128 -6.93 -8.85 -0.17
N ARG A 129 -7.94 -9.30 -0.92
CA ARG A 129 -8.79 -8.41 -1.72
C ARG A 129 -9.83 -7.76 -0.81
N ARG A 130 -10.08 -6.49 -1.02
CA ARG A 130 -11.00 -5.69 -0.20
C ARG A 130 -11.99 -4.95 -1.08
N THR A 131 -13.19 -4.77 -0.57
CA THR A 131 -14.18 -3.90 -1.18
C THR A 131 -13.83 -2.43 -0.95
N ARG A 132 -14.47 -1.56 -1.70
CA ARG A 132 -14.33 -0.10 -1.55
C ARG A 132 -14.67 0.37 -0.14
N ASP A 133 -15.73 -0.17 0.45
CA ASP A 133 -16.16 0.21 1.79
C ASP A 133 -15.21 -0.31 2.87
N GLU A 134 -14.63 -1.50 2.70
CA GLU A 134 -13.58 -2.00 3.60
C GLU A 134 -12.33 -1.09 3.58
N TYR A 135 -11.89 -0.63 2.40
CA TYR A 135 -10.78 0.33 2.33
C TYR A 135 -11.11 1.64 3.03
N ARG A 136 -12.30 2.20 2.83
CA ARG A 136 -12.74 3.42 3.51
C ARG A 136 -12.78 3.23 5.03
N GLN A 137 -13.26 2.09 5.49
CA GLN A 137 -13.30 1.76 6.91
C GLN A 137 -11.90 1.62 7.50
N ILE A 138 -10.97 0.96 6.81
CA ILE A 138 -9.58 0.80 7.24
C ILE A 138 -8.91 2.18 7.39
N PHE A 139 -9.05 3.06 6.41
CA PHE A 139 -8.50 4.42 6.48
C PHE A 139 -9.07 5.20 7.66
N LYS A 140 -10.37 5.14 7.89
CA LYS A 140 -11.02 5.78 9.06
C LYS A 140 -10.53 5.18 10.38
N GLN A 141 -10.40 3.86 10.47
CA GLN A 141 -9.88 3.17 11.67
C GLN A 141 -8.40 3.49 11.92
N ALA A 142 -7.65 3.78 10.89
CA ALA A 142 -6.28 4.30 11.01
C ALA A 142 -6.23 5.75 11.50
N GLY A 143 -7.37 6.42 11.66
CA GLY A 143 -7.47 7.80 12.13
C GLY A 143 -7.26 8.84 11.02
N LEU A 144 -7.30 8.41 9.75
CA LEU A 144 -7.24 9.31 8.61
C LEU A 144 -8.62 9.93 8.39
N ALA A 145 -8.65 11.25 8.33
CA ALA A 145 -9.84 12.03 8.02
C ALA A 145 -9.92 12.30 6.50
N GLU A 146 -10.98 12.97 6.07
CA GLU A 146 -11.17 13.40 4.67
C GLU A 146 -10.91 12.30 3.63
N VAL A 147 -11.36 11.07 3.92
CA VAL A 147 -11.13 9.93 3.02
C VAL A 147 -11.86 10.13 1.70
N LYS A 148 -11.10 10.12 0.61
CA LYS A 148 -11.58 10.22 -0.77
C LYS A 148 -11.04 9.04 -1.57
N ASP A 149 -11.80 8.59 -2.55
CA ASP A 149 -11.42 7.47 -3.39
C ASP A 149 -12.03 7.55 -4.79
N GLY A 150 -11.46 6.81 -5.71
CA GLY A 150 -11.92 6.77 -7.11
C GLY A 150 -11.14 5.78 -7.96
N TRP A 151 -11.30 5.94 -9.26
CA TRP A 151 -10.59 5.15 -10.26
C TRP A 151 -9.65 6.05 -11.05
N LEU A 152 -8.46 5.54 -11.38
CA LEU A 152 -7.61 6.15 -12.38
C LEU A 152 -8.11 5.76 -13.76
N GLN A 153 -8.14 6.72 -14.68
CA GLN A 153 -8.52 6.50 -16.10
C GLN A 153 -7.26 6.12 -16.91
N ASP A 154 -6.54 5.11 -16.46
CA ASP A 154 -5.28 4.66 -17.08
C ASP A 154 -5.43 3.43 -17.97
N GLY A 155 -6.65 2.96 -18.18
CA GLY A 155 -6.97 1.74 -18.94
C GLY A 155 -6.76 0.43 -18.15
N PHE A 156 -6.32 0.49 -16.90
CA PHE A 156 -6.09 -0.67 -16.02
C PHE A 156 -7.03 -0.73 -14.82
N GLU A 157 -8.02 0.14 -14.72
CA GLU A 157 -9.00 0.19 -13.62
C GLU A 157 -8.31 0.19 -12.22
N THR A 158 -7.27 0.98 -12.09
CA THR A 158 -6.56 1.10 -10.81
C THR A 158 -7.39 1.92 -9.82
N TYR A 159 -7.74 1.30 -8.70
CA TYR A 159 -8.43 1.99 -7.61
C TYR A 159 -7.45 2.79 -6.77
N TRP A 160 -7.81 4.02 -6.45
CA TRP A 160 -7.05 4.84 -5.51
C TRP A 160 -7.92 5.25 -4.32
N ILE A 161 -7.29 5.36 -3.16
CA ILE A 161 -7.87 5.93 -1.96
C ILE A 161 -6.83 6.79 -1.26
N ARG A 162 -7.25 7.93 -0.74
CA ARG A 162 -6.42 8.82 0.07
C ARG A 162 -7.13 9.27 1.34
N GLY A 163 -6.35 9.64 2.37
CA GLY A 163 -6.83 10.20 3.62
C GLY A 163 -5.75 11.06 4.28
N ARG A 164 -6.19 12.04 5.09
CA ARG A 164 -5.35 12.96 5.86
C ARG A 164 -5.48 12.70 7.34
#